data_a5c5c365635987858bc757ac3f6a632b
#
_entry.id   a5c5c365635987858bc757ac3f6a632b
#
_cell.length_a   1.000
_cell.length_b   1.000
_cell.length_c   1.000
_cell.angle_alpha   90.00
_cell.angle_beta   90.00
_cell.angle_gamma   90.00
#
_symmetry.space_group_name_H-M   'P 1'
#
loop_
_entity.id
_entity.type
_entity.pdbx_description
1 polymer ?
#
loop_
_entity_poly.entity_id
_entity_poly.type
_entity_poly.pdbx_seq_one_letter_code
_entity_poly.pdbx_strand_id
1 'polypeptide(L)'
;MDAEVLIGMVNDGIEKLQKKMGKNFSDRIRISLNVHICCLVERLIRKEALDTLDNKKLETEEFTLFANAVRDSFQNISLRYNVTIPLSEIAYIKNYFDYGKEKK
;
A
#
# COMPACT_ATOMS: atom_id res chain seq x y z
N MET A 1 -4.39 -0.08 19.55
CA MET A 1 -4.58 0.61 18.26
C MET A 1 -6.07 0.62 17.92
N ASP A 2 -6.58 1.76 17.50
CA ASP A 2 -7.98 1.87 17.12
C ASP A 2 -8.15 1.43 15.66
N ALA A 3 -8.83 0.32 15.45
CA ALA A 3 -9.02 -0.27 14.13
C ALA A 3 -9.84 0.65 13.21
N GLU A 4 -10.83 1.34 13.74
CA GLU A 4 -11.67 2.23 12.93
C GLU A 4 -10.86 3.41 12.38
N VAL A 5 -9.98 3.96 13.21
CA VAL A 5 -9.09 5.04 12.77
C VAL A 5 -8.16 4.55 11.68
N LEU A 6 -7.57 3.37 11.85
CA LEU A 6 -6.66 2.80 10.87
C LEU A 6 -7.38 2.54 9.54
N ILE A 7 -8.57 1.95 9.59
CA ILE A 7 -9.35 1.67 8.37
C ILE A 7 -9.63 2.96 7.61
N GLY A 8 -10.01 4.03 8.32
CA GLY A 8 -10.26 5.32 7.70
C GLY A 8 -9.02 5.92 7.07
N MET A 9 -7.88 5.83 7.76
CA MET A 9 -6.62 6.34 7.22
C MET A 9 -6.18 5.56 5.98
N VAL A 10 -6.38 4.25 5.99
CA VAL A 10 -6.04 3.41 4.83
C VAL A 10 -6.94 3.76 3.65
N ASN A 11 -8.24 3.96 3.87
CA ASN A 11 -9.14 4.38 2.81
C ASN A 11 -8.70 5.71 2.18
N ASP A 12 -8.33 6.68 3.00
CA ASP A 12 -7.84 7.97 2.51
C ASP A 12 -6.58 7.78 1.67
N GLY A 13 -5.67 6.91 2.12
CA GLY A 13 -4.45 6.62 1.39
C GLY A 13 -4.73 5.97 0.05
N ILE A 14 -5.66 5.02 0.02
CA ILE A 14 -6.05 4.36 -1.23
C ILE A 14 -6.63 5.36 -2.21
N GLU A 15 -7.49 6.27 -1.74
CA GLU A 15 -8.05 7.30 -2.62
C GLU A 15 -6.98 8.22 -3.18
N LYS A 16 -6.02 8.62 -2.35
CA LYS A 16 -4.89 9.45 -2.82
C LYS A 16 -4.08 8.71 -3.86
N LEU A 17 -3.83 7.43 -3.63
CA LEU A 17 -3.05 6.61 -4.56
C LEU A 17 -3.77 6.47 -5.90
N GLN A 18 -5.09 6.21 -5.87
CA GLN A 18 -5.89 6.14 -7.09
C GLN A 18 -5.78 7.42 -7.90
N LYS A 19 -5.88 8.56 -7.25
CA LYS A 19 -5.79 9.85 -7.92
C LYS A 19 -4.41 10.08 -8.51
N LYS A 20 -3.37 9.76 -7.77
CA LYS A 20 -1.99 9.94 -8.24
C LYS A 20 -1.68 9.06 -9.45
N MET A 21 -2.24 7.87 -9.48
CA MET A 21 -1.96 6.91 -10.55
C MET A 21 -3.01 6.94 -11.66
N GLY A 22 -4.06 7.73 -11.51
CA GLY A 22 -5.11 7.81 -12.52
C GLY A 22 -5.91 6.51 -12.66
N LYS A 23 -6.13 5.81 -11.56
CA LYS A 23 -6.81 4.51 -11.55
C LYS A 23 -8.07 4.55 -10.72
N ASN A 24 -9.05 3.73 -11.10
CA ASN A 24 -10.25 3.51 -10.29
C ASN A 24 -10.38 2.03 -10.03
N PHE A 25 -10.37 1.66 -8.75
CA PHE A 25 -10.56 0.26 -8.35
C PHE A 25 -12.04 -0.02 -8.16
N SER A 26 -12.43 -1.28 -8.45
CA SER A 26 -13.75 -1.75 -8.05
C SER A 26 -13.82 -1.79 -6.52
N ASP A 27 -15.04 -1.82 -5.97
CA ASP A 27 -15.23 -1.91 -4.53
C ASP A 27 -14.55 -3.16 -3.95
N ARG A 28 -14.63 -4.27 -4.68
CA ARG A 28 -13.98 -5.52 -4.26
C ARG A 28 -12.47 -5.34 -4.08
N ILE A 29 -11.82 -4.69 -5.05
CA ILE A 29 -10.37 -4.47 -4.98
C ILE A 29 -10.04 -3.51 -3.84
N ARG A 30 -10.83 -2.45 -3.66
CA ARG A 30 -10.61 -1.49 -2.58
C ARG A 30 -10.72 -2.15 -1.22
N ILE A 31 -11.72 -3.01 -1.02
CA ILE A 31 -11.90 -3.70 0.25
C ILE A 31 -10.74 -4.65 0.49
N SER A 32 -10.36 -5.44 -0.50
CA SER A 32 -9.23 -6.38 -0.38
C SER A 32 -7.94 -5.66 -0.06
N LEU A 33 -7.69 -4.56 -0.75
CA LEU A 33 -6.49 -3.77 -0.54
C LEU A 33 -6.48 -3.13 0.84
N ASN A 34 -7.64 -2.62 1.29
CA ASN A 34 -7.75 -2.04 2.63
C ASN A 34 -7.40 -3.07 3.70
N VAL A 35 -7.96 -4.27 3.61
CA VAL A 35 -7.67 -5.34 4.57
C VAL A 35 -6.18 -5.69 4.55
N HIS A 36 -5.61 -5.81 3.36
CA HIS A 36 -4.20 -6.14 3.23
C HIS A 36 -3.31 -5.08 3.89
N ILE A 37 -3.59 -3.80 3.63
CA ILE A 37 -2.78 -2.72 4.19
C ILE A 37 -2.96 -2.61 5.70
N CYS A 38 -4.17 -2.81 6.21
CA CYS A 38 -4.40 -2.80 7.65
C CYS A 38 -3.59 -3.91 8.33
N CYS A 39 -3.58 -5.10 7.76
CA CYS A 39 -2.78 -6.21 8.29
C CYS A 39 -1.29 -5.90 8.19
N LEU A 40 -0.87 -5.27 7.11
CA LEU A 40 0.52 -4.86 6.94
C LEU A 40 0.94 -3.89 8.04
N VAL A 41 0.12 -2.87 8.32
CA VAL A 41 0.46 -1.88 9.35
C VAL A 41 0.59 -2.57 10.71
N GLU A 42 -0.31 -3.50 11.03
CA GLU A 42 -0.19 -4.25 12.28
C GLU A 42 1.13 -5.02 12.35
N ARG A 43 1.54 -5.67 11.26
CA ARG A 43 2.80 -6.40 11.23
C ARG A 43 3.99 -5.46 11.39
N LEU A 44 3.93 -4.30 10.77
CA LEU A 44 5.00 -3.31 10.91
C LEU A 44 5.13 -2.81 12.35
N ILE A 45 4.00 -2.58 13.02
CA ILE A 45 3.99 -2.15 14.41
C ILE A 45 4.64 -3.23 15.29
N ARG A 46 4.38 -4.51 14.99
CA ARG A 46 4.94 -5.65 15.71
C ARG A 46 6.35 -5.99 15.24
N LYS A 47 6.87 -5.30 14.25
CA LYS A 47 8.18 -5.56 13.64
C LYS A 47 8.27 -6.96 13.02
N GLU A 48 7.16 -7.41 12.42
CA GLU A 48 7.07 -8.73 11.79
C GLU A 48 6.94 -8.65 10.27
N ALA A 49 7.36 -7.53 9.67
CA ALA A 49 7.24 -7.37 8.22
C ALA A 49 8.17 -8.33 7.47
N LEU A 50 7.66 -8.86 6.36
CA LEU A 50 8.45 -9.72 5.49
C LEU A 50 9.43 -8.87 4.68
N ASP A 51 10.67 -9.32 4.61
CA ASP A 51 11.72 -8.60 3.89
C ASP A 51 12.55 -9.59 3.07
N THR A 52 11.88 -10.27 2.14
CA THR A 52 12.51 -11.35 1.37
C THR A 52 12.42 -11.15 -0.13
N LEU A 53 12.15 -9.93 -0.58
CA LEU A 53 11.94 -9.69 -1.99
C LEU A 53 13.26 -9.58 -2.76
N ASP A 54 13.25 -10.10 -3.99
CA ASP A 54 14.36 -9.98 -4.91
C ASP A 54 14.46 -8.51 -5.38
N ASN A 55 15.54 -7.86 -5.03
CA ASN A 55 15.74 -6.44 -5.35
C ASN A 55 15.79 -6.15 -6.84
N LYS A 56 16.11 -7.13 -7.67
CA LYS A 56 16.18 -6.91 -9.12
C LYS A 56 14.85 -6.48 -9.71
N LYS A 57 13.75 -6.97 -9.15
CA LYS A 57 12.40 -6.60 -9.62
C LYS A 57 12.03 -5.18 -9.21
N LEU A 58 12.77 -4.59 -8.29
CA LEU A 58 12.46 -3.29 -7.73
C LEU A 58 13.26 -2.15 -8.37
N GLU A 59 14.10 -2.46 -9.36
CA GLU A 59 14.98 -1.47 -9.96
C GLU A 59 14.41 -0.78 -11.18
N THR A 60 13.11 -0.94 -11.44
CA THR A 60 12.49 -0.27 -12.58
C THR A 60 12.07 1.15 -12.20
N GLU A 61 12.10 2.05 -13.16
CA GLU A 61 11.61 3.41 -12.97
C GLU A 61 10.14 3.42 -12.61
N GLU A 62 9.36 2.55 -13.27
CA GLU A 62 7.94 2.41 -12.97
C GLU A 62 7.70 2.04 -11.51
N PHE A 63 8.47 1.09 -10.99
CA PHE A 63 8.32 0.69 -9.60
C PHE A 63 8.71 1.83 -8.65
N THR A 64 9.77 2.56 -8.97
CA THR A 64 10.22 3.69 -8.15
C THR A 64 9.14 4.76 -8.06
N LEU A 65 8.52 5.09 -9.18
CA LEU A 65 7.43 6.06 -9.20
C LEU A 65 6.24 5.56 -8.37
N PHE A 66 5.91 4.29 -8.50
CA PHE A 66 4.83 3.69 -7.72
C PHE A 66 5.14 3.71 -6.23
N ALA A 67 6.37 3.34 -5.85
CA ALA A 67 6.78 3.34 -4.45
C ALA A 67 6.69 4.72 -3.84
N ASN A 68 7.12 5.75 -4.57
CA ASN A 68 7.01 7.12 -4.10
C ASN A 68 5.56 7.54 -3.92
N ALA A 69 4.68 7.15 -4.84
CA ALA A 69 3.26 7.45 -4.75
C ALA A 69 2.63 6.76 -3.53
N VAL A 70 3.00 5.50 -3.26
CA VAL A 70 2.49 4.76 -2.11
C VAL A 70 2.94 5.43 -0.80
N ARG A 71 4.22 5.73 -0.69
CA ARG A 71 4.76 6.33 0.54
C ARG A 71 4.15 7.69 0.81
N ASP A 72 3.95 8.47 -0.24
CA ASP A 72 3.33 9.78 -0.13
C ASP A 72 1.86 9.67 0.28
N SER A 73 1.14 8.73 -0.34
CA SER A 73 -0.28 8.52 -0.05
C SER A 73 -0.53 8.03 1.37
N PHE A 74 0.38 7.24 1.92
CA PHE A 74 0.24 6.67 3.26
C PHE A 74 1.15 7.33 4.29
N GLN A 75 1.63 8.53 4.01
CA GLN A 75 2.53 9.25 4.91
C GLN A 75 1.93 9.45 6.30
N ASN A 76 0.63 9.76 6.38
CA ASN A 76 -0.02 9.98 7.67
C ASN A 76 0.03 8.73 8.55
N ILE A 77 -0.11 7.55 7.94
CA ILE A 77 -0.02 6.29 8.67
C ILE A 77 1.41 6.08 9.16
N SER A 78 2.39 6.33 8.31
CA SER A 78 3.80 6.21 8.68
C SER A 78 4.16 7.10 9.86
N LEU A 79 3.65 8.32 9.86
CA LEU A 79 3.92 9.27 10.94
C LEU A 79 3.19 8.88 12.23
N ARG A 80 1.92 8.51 12.11
CA ARG A 80 1.11 8.19 13.29
C ARG A 80 1.62 6.97 14.04
N TYR A 81 2.01 5.94 13.31
CA TYR A 81 2.41 4.66 13.91
C TYR A 81 3.92 4.47 13.94
N ASN A 82 4.67 5.45 13.46
CA ASN A 82 6.13 5.40 13.40
C ASN A 82 6.62 4.14 12.69
N VAL A 83 6.10 3.91 11.50
CA VAL A 83 6.44 2.75 10.67
C VAL A 83 6.83 3.21 9.27
N THR A 84 7.65 2.39 8.60
CA THR A 84 8.02 2.63 7.20
C THR A 84 7.57 1.42 6.39
N ILE A 85 6.85 1.67 5.29
CA ILE A 85 6.40 0.58 4.44
C ILE A 85 7.59 0.09 3.62
N PRO A 86 8.00 -1.20 3.78
CA PRO A 86 9.16 -1.70 3.04
C PRO A 86 8.82 -1.93 1.58
N LEU A 87 9.86 -1.91 0.74
CA LEU A 87 9.68 -2.09 -0.70
C LEU A 87 9.02 -3.42 -1.05
N SER A 88 9.30 -4.48 -0.29
CA SER A 88 8.67 -5.78 -0.49
C SER A 88 7.15 -5.70 -0.37
N GLU A 89 6.65 -4.95 0.60
CA GLU A 89 5.21 -4.80 0.79
C GLU A 89 4.61 -3.87 -0.26
N ILE A 90 5.37 -2.88 -0.72
CA ILE A 90 4.92 -2.03 -1.82
C ILE A 90 4.74 -2.85 -3.08
N ALA A 91 5.60 -3.85 -3.31
CA ALA A 91 5.45 -4.74 -4.45
C ALA A 91 4.15 -5.54 -4.38
N TYR A 92 3.74 -5.98 -3.19
CA TYR A 92 2.44 -6.64 -3.02
C TYR A 92 1.29 -5.69 -3.32
N ILE A 93 1.38 -4.44 -2.88
CA ILE A 93 0.36 -3.44 -3.19
C ILE A 93 0.28 -3.24 -4.70
N LYS A 94 1.43 -3.21 -5.38
CA LYS A 94 1.45 -3.07 -6.83
C LYS A 94 0.75 -4.23 -7.53
N ASN A 95 0.85 -5.44 -6.98
CA ASN A 95 0.14 -6.59 -7.54
C ASN A 95 -1.37 -6.37 -7.53
N TYR A 96 -1.94 -5.85 -6.45
CA TYR A 96 -3.35 -5.49 -6.41
C TYR A 96 -3.68 -4.45 -7.47
N PHE A 97 -2.81 -3.47 -7.62
CA PHE A 97 -2.98 -2.39 -8.57
C PHE A 97 -3.03 -2.92 -10.00
N ASP A 98 -2.07 -3.78 -10.35
CA ASP A 98 -1.96 -4.35 -11.68
C ASP A 98 -3.11 -5.32 -11.96
N TYR A 99 -3.48 -6.11 -10.96
CA TYR A 99 -4.58 -7.06 -11.08
C TYR A 99 -5.89 -6.33 -11.34
N GLY A 100 -6.15 -5.27 -10.59
CA GLY A 100 -7.34 -4.45 -10.78
C GLY A 100 -7.39 -3.81 -12.15
N LYS A 101 -6.24 -3.49 -12.71
CA LYS A 101 -6.11 -2.91 -14.04
C LYS A 101 -6.52 -3.91 -15.12
N GLU A 102 -6.21 -5.17 -14.95
CA GLU A 102 -6.54 -6.22 -15.92
C GLU A 102 -7.99 -6.62 -15.90
N LYS A 103 -8.65 -6.42 -14.79
CA LYS A 103 -10.07 -6.76 -14.62
C LYS A 103 -10.94 -5.59 -15.02
N LYS A 104 -11.35 -5.60 -16.21
CA LYS A 104 -12.25 -4.58 -16.70
C LYS A 104 -13.70 -4.93 -16.39
#